data_6bdbc8918a3a9a10841a43249a3ecc6c
#
_entry.id   6bdbc8918a3a9a10841a43249a3ecc6c
#
_cell.length_a   1.000
_cell.length_b   1.000
_cell.length_c   1.000
_cell.angle_alpha   90.00
_cell.angle_beta   90.00
_cell.angle_gamma   90.00
#
_symmetry.space_group_name_H-M   'P 1'
#
loop_
_entity.id
_entity.type
_entity.pdbx_description
1 polymer ?
#
loop_
_entity_poly.entity_id
_entity_poly.type
_entity_poly.pdbx_seq_one_letter_code
_entity_poly.pdbx_strand_id
1 'polypeptide(L)'
;MALMDALDRYFAAWNSHEAARVVAALTDGGTYEDPTTGGPLGGDALAASVDGVFAAFPDVHFEIVSVAATGDESAAAQWRMIGTNTGPLPGGPATGAHLDLPGADFFTFDAAADRVRKVVGYFDTATMLGQLGLQAHISPADIDGVMEFGIANRIETARDTIPGAFTVTWIDVDPEHQMELIGAATDIVMEQLGNHHYLGTCFATVGRRNYTFTAWSSPEAAQEALRGHAHTAAMKLAQSGGLGDDAHGVTSLWAPQYLNGVFRAGSERSHALSELGGQWL
;
A
#
# COMPACT_ATOMS: atom_id res chain seq x y z
N MET A 1 28.09 25.78 -9.95
CA MET A 1 26.90 26.66 -9.85
C MET A 1 25.73 26.03 -10.58
N ALA A 2 25.77 25.79 -11.89
CA ALA A 2 24.62 25.27 -12.65
C ALA A 2 24.02 23.95 -12.11
N LEU A 3 24.89 23.00 -11.73
CA LEU A 3 24.49 21.70 -11.18
C LEU A 3 23.72 21.85 -9.85
N MET A 4 24.18 22.71 -8.94
CA MET A 4 23.47 22.95 -7.67
C MET A 4 22.12 23.65 -7.90
N ASP A 5 22.08 24.61 -8.83
CA ASP A 5 20.83 25.28 -9.20
C ASP A 5 19.81 24.30 -9.84
N ALA A 6 20.30 23.27 -10.57
CA ALA A 6 19.45 22.22 -11.14
C ALA A 6 18.88 21.29 -10.05
N LEU A 7 19.68 20.95 -9.03
CA LEU A 7 19.21 20.21 -7.85
C LEU A 7 18.16 20.99 -7.06
N ASP A 8 18.40 22.26 -6.81
CA ASP A 8 17.45 23.13 -6.11
C ASP A 8 16.11 23.17 -6.86
N ARG A 9 16.14 23.29 -8.19
CA ARG A 9 14.93 23.24 -9.02
C ARG A 9 14.23 21.89 -8.95
N TYR A 10 14.97 20.78 -8.95
CA TYR A 10 14.41 19.43 -8.85
C TYR A 10 13.66 19.24 -7.54
N PHE A 11 14.28 19.56 -6.40
CA PHE A 11 13.61 19.42 -5.10
C PHE A 11 12.49 20.44 -4.89
N ALA A 12 12.64 21.65 -5.43
CA ALA A 12 11.55 22.63 -5.44
C ALA A 12 10.35 22.13 -6.29
N ALA A 13 10.60 21.37 -7.37
CA ALA A 13 9.54 20.76 -8.15
C ALA A 13 8.76 19.70 -7.34
N TRP A 14 9.45 18.83 -6.63
CA TRP A 14 8.81 17.87 -5.71
C TRP A 14 7.99 18.59 -4.62
N ASN A 15 8.54 19.62 -4.00
CA ASN A 15 7.87 20.38 -2.95
C ASN A 15 6.76 21.32 -3.48
N SER A 16 6.58 21.42 -4.81
CA SER A 16 5.48 22.18 -5.40
C SER A 16 4.17 21.39 -5.49
N HIS A 17 4.19 20.07 -5.30
CA HIS A 17 3.06 19.16 -5.49
C HIS A 17 2.48 19.19 -6.92
N GLU A 18 3.32 19.45 -7.90
CA GLU A 18 2.93 19.48 -9.32
C GLU A 18 3.78 18.47 -10.09
N ALA A 19 3.23 17.29 -10.41
CA ALA A 19 3.95 16.22 -11.11
C ALA A 19 4.58 16.70 -12.44
N ALA A 20 3.88 17.59 -13.15
CA ALA A 20 4.40 18.19 -14.38
C ALA A 20 5.73 18.96 -14.18
N ARG A 21 5.92 19.58 -13.02
CA ARG A 21 7.18 20.27 -12.69
C ARG A 21 8.30 19.29 -12.41
N VAL A 22 8.00 18.17 -11.76
CA VAL A 22 8.99 17.10 -11.51
C VAL A 22 9.48 16.55 -12.85
N VAL A 23 8.57 16.24 -13.77
CA VAL A 23 8.93 15.78 -15.12
C VAL A 23 9.73 16.86 -15.87
N ALA A 24 9.32 18.13 -15.79
CA ALA A 24 10.01 19.24 -16.46
C ALA A 24 11.42 19.53 -15.91
N ALA A 25 11.73 19.14 -14.68
CA ALA A 25 13.07 19.23 -14.12
C ALA A 25 14.07 18.25 -14.76
N LEU A 26 13.56 17.21 -15.41
CA LEU A 26 14.35 16.25 -16.17
C LEU A 26 14.51 16.72 -17.64
N THR A 27 15.55 16.20 -18.32
CA THR A 27 15.70 16.36 -19.77
C THR A 27 14.61 15.59 -20.51
N ASP A 28 14.41 15.90 -21.79
CA ASP A 28 13.57 15.07 -22.67
C ASP A 28 14.12 13.65 -22.73
N GLY A 29 13.32 12.65 -22.32
CA GLY A 29 13.77 11.27 -22.14
C GLY A 29 14.55 11.02 -20.84
N GLY A 30 14.61 12.00 -19.94
CA GLY A 30 15.16 11.82 -18.60
C GLY A 30 14.37 10.82 -17.77
N THR A 31 15.05 10.12 -16.83
CA THR A 31 14.44 9.03 -16.06
C THR A 31 14.67 9.19 -14.56
N TYR A 32 13.71 8.67 -13.83
CA TYR A 32 13.75 8.49 -12.38
C TYR A 32 13.50 7.00 -12.03
N GLU A 33 14.24 6.47 -11.10
CA GLU A 33 14.00 5.14 -10.53
C GLU A 33 14.30 5.13 -9.03
N ASP A 34 13.54 4.35 -8.28
CA ASP A 34 13.73 4.08 -6.85
C ASP A 34 13.28 2.64 -6.52
N PRO A 35 13.39 2.18 -5.26
CA PRO A 35 12.98 0.82 -4.88
C PRO A 35 11.49 0.48 -5.13
N THR A 36 10.64 1.46 -5.40
CA THR A 36 9.19 1.24 -5.61
C THR A 36 8.76 1.30 -7.06
N THR A 37 9.59 1.84 -7.97
CA THR A 37 9.19 2.06 -9.37
C THR A 37 9.28 0.81 -10.25
N GLY A 38 9.97 -0.23 -9.78
CA GLY A 38 10.17 -1.46 -10.57
C GLY A 38 11.08 -1.29 -11.77
N GLY A 39 11.63 -0.10 -12.01
CA GLY A 39 12.53 0.27 -13.09
C GLY A 39 12.44 1.77 -13.40
N PRO A 40 13.23 2.26 -14.39
CA PRO A 40 13.28 3.67 -14.72
C PRO A 40 11.96 4.15 -15.35
N LEU A 41 11.40 5.23 -14.81
CA LEU A 41 10.21 5.91 -15.30
C LEU A 41 10.58 7.26 -15.92
N GLY A 42 9.86 7.68 -16.95
CA GLY A 42 9.99 9.00 -17.58
C GLY A 42 8.66 9.48 -18.16
N GLY A 43 8.55 10.76 -18.50
CA GLY A 43 7.34 11.33 -19.09
C GLY A 43 6.07 11.07 -18.30
N ASP A 44 5.03 10.60 -18.98
CA ASP A 44 3.71 10.37 -18.39
C ASP A 44 3.72 9.29 -17.29
N ALA A 45 4.57 8.25 -17.43
CA ALA A 45 4.69 7.20 -16.42
C ALA A 45 5.30 7.76 -15.11
N LEU A 46 6.29 8.65 -15.21
CA LEU A 46 6.83 9.34 -14.05
C LEU A 46 5.78 10.29 -13.44
N ALA A 47 5.06 11.06 -14.27
CA ALA A 47 4.01 11.96 -13.78
C ALA A 47 2.94 11.18 -12.97
N ALA A 48 2.46 10.06 -13.50
CA ALA A 48 1.47 9.22 -12.81
C ALA A 48 2.00 8.66 -11.48
N SER A 49 3.27 8.25 -11.42
CA SER A 49 3.91 7.79 -10.18
C SER A 49 3.99 8.90 -9.13
N VAL A 50 4.41 10.10 -9.54
CA VAL A 50 4.51 11.29 -8.68
C VAL A 50 3.13 11.74 -8.16
N ASP A 51 2.12 11.75 -9.03
CA ASP A 51 0.72 12.03 -8.63
C ASP A 51 0.23 11.01 -7.59
N GLY A 52 0.61 9.75 -7.73
CA GLY A 52 0.33 8.71 -6.73
C GLY A 52 0.94 9.04 -5.36
N VAL A 53 2.18 9.52 -5.32
CA VAL A 53 2.84 9.95 -4.07
C VAL A 53 2.10 11.15 -3.46
N PHE A 54 1.74 12.16 -4.24
CA PHE A 54 1.02 13.33 -3.75
C PHE A 54 -0.41 13.01 -3.29
N ALA A 55 -1.06 12.04 -3.96
CA ALA A 55 -2.36 11.55 -3.52
C ALA A 55 -2.27 10.80 -2.19
N ALA A 56 -1.24 9.97 -2.01
CA ALA A 56 -1.03 9.20 -0.78
C ALA A 56 -0.59 10.08 0.40
N PHE A 57 0.21 11.12 0.13
CA PHE A 57 0.79 12.03 1.11
C PHE A 57 0.55 13.49 0.67
N PRO A 58 -0.63 14.06 0.87
CA PRO A 58 -0.95 15.43 0.38
C PRO A 58 -0.11 16.54 1.02
N ASP A 59 0.54 16.27 2.15
CA ASP A 59 1.44 17.18 2.87
C ASP A 59 2.92 16.84 2.69
N VAL A 60 3.27 15.95 1.75
CA VAL A 60 4.65 15.50 1.58
C VAL A 60 5.58 16.66 1.22
N HIS A 61 6.73 16.68 1.87
CA HIS A 61 7.82 17.58 1.50
C HIS A 61 9.19 16.91 1.70
N PHE A 62 10.15 17.37 0.92
CA PHE A 62 11.53 16.90 0.99
C PHE A 62 12.40 17.97 1.65
N GLU A 63 13.05 17.58 2.74
CA GLU A 63 14.10 18.36 3.38
C GLU A 63 15.46 17.85 2.91
N ILE A 64 16.29 18.75 2.39
CA ILE A 64 17.63 18.41 1.92
C ILE A 64 18.61 18.45 3.10
N VAL A 65 19.22 17.32 3.41
CA VAL A 65 20.18 17.18 4.50
C VAL A 65 21.59 17.56 4.03
N SER A 66 21.99 17.06 2.86
CA SER A 66 23.29 17.38 2.28
C SER A 66 23.28 17.18 0.77
N VAL A 67 24.14 17.90 0.08
CA VAL A 67 24.38 17.76 -1.36
C VAL A 67 25.88 17.75 -1.61
N ALA A 68 26.33 16.90 -2.53
CA ALA A 68 27.72 16.84 -2.98
C ALA A 68 27.79 16.60 -4.48
N ALA A 69 28.59 17.38 -5.19
CA ALA A 69 29.00 17.03 -6.53
C ALA A 69 29.91 15.79 -6.49
N THR A 70 29.62 14.79 -7.31
CA THR A 70 30.40 13.55 -7.41
C THR A 70 31.20 13.48 -8.72
N GLY A 71 31.04 14.46 -9.58
CA GLY A 71 31.75 14.69 -10.84
C GLY A 71 31.23 15.95 -11.55
N ASP A 72 31.70 16.19 -12.77
CA ASP A 72 31.33 17.38 -13.54
C ASP A 72 29.85 17.37 -13.96
N GLU A 73 29.31 16.16 -14.21
CA GLU A 73 27.91 15.92 -14.62
C GLU A 73 27.16 15.01 -13.61
N SER A 74 27.61 14.95 -12.36
CA SER A 74 26.99 14.08 -11.37
C SER A 74 26.99 14.66 -9.97
N ALA A 75 25.96 14.32 -9.20
CA ALA A 75 25.82 14.70 -7.79
C ALA A 75 25.09 13.65 -7.00
N ALA A 76 25.20 13.74 -5.69
CA ALA A 76 24.36 13.01 -4.75
C ALA A 76 23.73 13.99 -3.78
N ALA A 77 22.49 13.72 -3.38
CA ALA A 77 21.78 14.44 -2.33
C ALA A 77 21.25 13.46 -1.29
N GLN A 78 21.43 13.80 -0.03
CA GLN A 78 20.74 13.15 1.08
C GLN A 78 19.54 13.99 1.49
N TRP A 79 18.40 13.34 1.67
CA TRP A 79 17.15 14.01 1.96
C TRP A 79 16.32 13.26 3.02
N ARG A 80 15.31 13.91 3.52
CA ARG A 80 14.21 13.32 4.29
C ARG A 80 12.90 13.60 3.58
N MET A 81 12.10 12.56 3.33
CA MET A 81 10.72 12.67 2.89
C MET A 81 9.82 12.66 4.11
N ILE A 82 9.08 13.73 4.32
CA ILE A 82 8.22 13.92 5.49
C ILE A 82 6.80 14.16 5.02
N GLY A 83 5.83 13.48 5.63
CA GLY A 83 4.42 13.65 5.30
C GLY A 83 3.53 12.70 6.08
N THR A 84 2.22 12.86 5.93
CA THR A 84 1.21 12.02 6.59
C THR A 84 0.41 11.27 5.54
N ASN A 85 0.35 9.95 5.66
CA ASN A 85 -0.41 9.10 4.75
C ASN A 85 -1.91 9.25 5.01
N THR A 86 -2.55 10.21 4.33
CA THR A 86 -4.00 10.46 4.42
C THR A 86 -4.76 10.05 3.17
N GLY A 87 -4.05 9.68 2.10
CA GLY A 87 -4.63 9.12 0.89
C GLY A 87 -4.31 7.64 0.69
N PRO A 88 -4.93 6.97 -0.27
CA PRO A 88 -4.76 5.54 -0.49
C PRO A 88 -3.33 5.20 -0.90
N LEU A 89 -2.84 4.05 -0.41
CA LEU A 89 -1.58 3.45 -0.84
C LEU A 89 -1.85 2.41 -1.95
N PRO A 90 -0.83 2.06 -2.79
CA PRO A 90 -0.96 0.98 -3.77
C PRO A 90 -1.21 -0.40 -3.14
N GLY A 91 -1.63 -0.62 -2.05
CA GLY A 91 -1.90 -1.91 -1.39
C GLY A 91 -2.98 -1.80 -0.32
N GLY A 92 -3.63 -0.64 -0.21
CA GLY A 92 -4.66 -0.48 0.80
C GLY A 92 -5.04 0.97 1.09
N PRO A 93 -5.96 1.16 2.02
CA PRO A 93 -6.40 2.49 2.41
C PRO A 93 -5.28 3.26 3.12
N ALA A 94 -5.51 4.56 3.30
CA ALA A 94 -4.65 5.42 4.10
C ALA A 94 -4.47 4.86 5.52
N THR A 95 -3.24 4.90 6.01
CA THR A 95 -2.91 4.42 7.36
C THR A 95 -3.06 5.51 8.44
N GLY A 96 -3.08 6.79 8.04
CA GLY A 96 -3.02 7.94 8.93
C GLY A 96 -1.63 8.13 9.58
N ALA A 97 -0.66 7.31 9.23
CA ALA A 97 0.67 7.34 9.83
C ALA A 97 1.52 8.50 9.30
N HIS A 98 2.35 9.03 10.18
CA HIS A 98 3.37 10.01 9.83
C HIS A 98 4.63 9.31 9.32
N LEU A 99 5.15 9.77 8.19
CA LEU A 99 6.38 9.30 7.56
C LEU A 99 7.48 10.35 7.75
N ASP A 100 8.66 9.89 8.14
CA ASP A 100 9.90 10.65 8.18
C ASP A 100 11.02 9.72 7.70
N LEU A 101 11.13 9.62 6.37
CA LEU A 101 11.96 8.63 5.70
C LEU A 101 13.26 9.26 5.20
N PRO A 102 14.42 8.85 5.71
CA PRO A 102 15.70 9.25 5.13
C PRO A 102 15.97 8.51 3.82
N GLY A 103 16.56 9.21 2.87
CA GLY A 103 16.97 8.64 1.61
C GLY A 103 18.09 9.43 0.95
N ALA A 104 18.51 8.96 -0.20
CA ALA A 104 19.53 9.61 -1.02
C ALA A 104 19.24 9.39 -2.50
N ASP A 105 19.45 10.42 -3.29
CA ASP A 105 19.38 10.38 -4.74
C ASP A 105 20.75 10.58 -5.36
N PHE A 106 21.03 9.84 -6.40
CA PHE A 106 22.18 10.01 -7.27
C PHE A 106 21.71 10.57 -8.62
N PHE A 107 22.31 11.67 -9.02
CA PHE A 107 21.94 12.43 -10.19
C PHE A 107 22.99 12.33 -11.28
N THR A 108 22.53 12.23 -12.52
CA THR A 108 23.33 12.51 -13.70
C THR A 108 22.66 13.65 -14.47
N PHE A 109 23.45 14.61 -14.89
CA PHE A 109 22.98 15.81 -15.61
C PHE A 109 23.29 15.71 -17.10
N ASP A 110 22.70 16.62 -17.89
CA ASP A 110 23.14 16.89 -19.24
C ASP A 110 24.49 17.61 -19.27
N ALA A 111 25.09 17.75 -20.45
CA ALA A 111 26.41 18.38 -20.59
C ALA A 111 26.46 19.85 -20.17
N ALA A 112 25.31 20.54 -20.12
CA ALA A 112 25.21 21.90 -19.61
C ALA A 112 25.08 21.94 -18.08
N ALA A 113 24.84 20.75 -17.44
CA ALA A 113 24.54 20.57 -16.02
C ALA A 113 23.36 21.44 -15.52
N ASP A 114 22.42 21.73 -16.40
CA ASP A 114 21.25 22.57 -16.09
C ASP A 114 19.94 21.79 -15.98
N ARG A 115 19.91 20.52 -16.45
CA ARG A 115 18.76 19.62 -16.32
C ARG A 115 19.22 18.21 -15.91
N VAL A 116 18.36 17.54 -15.15
CA VAL A 116 18.62 16.17 -14.69
C VAL A 116 18.34 15.21 -15.83
N ARG A 117 19.30 14.34 -16.17
CA ARG A 117 19.15 13.28 -17.15
C ARG A 117 18.70 11.96 -16.52
N LYS A 118 19.19 11.67 -15.33
CA LYS A 118 18.84 10.46 -14.59
C LYS A 118 18.88 10.72 -13.10
N VAL A 119 17.88 10.19 -12.39
CA VAL A 119 17.87 10.08 -10.93
C VAL A 119 17.76 8.61 -10.54
N VAL A 120 18.57 8.20 -9.57
CA VAL A 120 18.44 6.90 -8.91
C VAL A 120 18.32 7.14 -7.42
N GLY A 121 17.12 6.90 -6.90
CA GLY A 121 16.80 7.05 -5.48
C GLY A 121 17.04 5.77 -4.71
N TYR A 122 17.48 5.93 -3.47
CA TYR A 122 17.65 4.84 -2.51
C TYR A 122 17.07 5.24 -1.15
N PHE A 123 16.23 4.38 -0.63
CA PHE A 123 15.72 4.47 0.74
C PHE A 123 15.39 3.07 1.26
N ASP A 124 15.28 2.94 2.57
CA ASP A 124 14.92 1.67 3.20
C ASP A 124 13.40 1.46 3.17
N THR A 125 12.96 0.56 2.31
CA THR A 125 11.54 0.20 2.19
C THR A 125 10.99 -0.47 3.46
N ALA A 126 11.82 -1.20 4.22
CA ALA A 126 11.38 -1.80 5.48
C ALA A 126 11.10 -0.72 6.54
N THR A 127 11.94 0.31 6.61
CA THR A 127 11.70 1.49 7.45
C THR A 127 10.44 2.23 7.03
N MET A 128 10.23 2.45 5.73
CA MET A 128 9.02 3.07 5.20
C MET A 128 7.76 2.29 5.60
N LEU A 129 7.73 0.99 5.35
CA LEU A 129 6.59 0.14 5.70
C LEU A 129 6.35 0.13 7.22
N GLY A 130 7.41 0.04 8.02
CA GLY A 130 7.31 0.08 9.49
C GLY A 130 6.72 1.39 10.02
N GLN A 131 7.14 2.54 9.48
CA GLN A 131 6.57 3.85 9.86
C GLN A 131 5.10 3.99 9.45
N LEU A 132 4.72 3.38 8.32
CA LEU A 132 3.33 3.34 7.86
C LEU A 132 2.47 2.33 8.64
N GLY A 133 3.04 1.60 9.62
CA GLY A 133 2.33 0.56 10.37
C GLY A 133 2.10 -0.72 9.56
N LEU A 134 2.81 -0.89 8.44
CA LEU A 134 2.74 -2.06 7.57
C LEU A 134 3.82 -3.07 7.92
N GLN A 135 3.57 -4.34 7.66
CA GLN A 135 4.53 -5.42 7.89
C GLN A 135 4.81 -6.16 6.59
N ALA A 136 6.08 -6.28 6.22
CA ALA A 136 6.52 -7.16 5.16
C ALA A 136 7.00 -8.48 5.76
N HIS A 137 6.43 -9.60 5.32
CA HIS A 137 6.94 -10.93 5.64
C HIS A 137 7.89 -11.38 4.54
N ILE A 138 9.14 -11.60 4.92
CA ILE A 138 10.16 -12.14 4.02
C ILE A 138 10.37 -13.59 4.39
N SER A 139 10.10 -14.50 3.45
CA SER A 139 10.38 -15.92 3.59
C SER A 139 11.47 -16.36 2.62
N PRO A 140 12.28 -17.38 2.93
CA PRO A 140 13.21 -17.93 1.96
C PRO A 140 12.45 -18.42 0.73
N ALA A 141 12.95 -18.10 -0.44
CA ALA A 141 12.47 -18.72 -1.66
C ALA A 141 12.89 -20.20 -1.62
N ASP A 142 11.95 -21.15 -1.55
CA ASP A 142 12.26 -22.45 -1.36
C ASP A 142 11.83 -23.36 -2.18
N ILE A 143 12.16 -24.26 -2.04
CA ILE A 143 12.67 -25.43 -1.64
C ILE A 143 11.97 -26.59 -2.35
N ASP A 144 10.89 -27.04 -2.13
CA ASP A 144 10.16 -28.15 -2.80
C ASP A 144 8.68 -27.77 -3.00
N GLY A 145 8.43 -26.66 -3.63
CA GLY A 145 7.10 -26.12 -3.87
C GLY A 145 7.18 -24.69 -4.35
N VAL A 146 6.07 -24.12 -4.73
CA VAL A 146 6.01 -22.69 -5.08
C VAL A 146 5.91 -21.91 -3.78
N MET A 147 6.99 -21.24 -3.39
CA MET A 147 6.94 -20.24 -2.36
C MET A 147 6.95 -18.85 -3.01
N GLU A 148 5.89 -18.13 -2.83
CA GLU A 148 5.73 -16.79 -3.36
C GLU A 148 5.79 -15.77 -2.23
N PHE A 149 6.48 -14.65 -2.47
CA PHE A 149 6.48 -13.52 -1.55
C PHE A 149 5.20 -12.71 -1.70
N GLY A 150 4.73 -12.13 -0.62
CA GLY A 150 3.52 -11.34 -0.63
C GLY A 150 3.57 -10.19 0.35
N ILE A 151 2.57 -9.32 0.25
CA ILE A 151 2.32 -8.21 1.16
C ILE A 151 1.05 -8.54 1.94
N ALA A 152 1.10 -8.34 3.25
CA ALA A 152 -0.08 -8.45 4.10
C ALA A 152 -0.35 -7.12 4.80
N ASN A 153 -1.59 -6.68 4.75
CA ASN A 153 -2.09 -5.48 5.41
C ASN A 153 -3.22 -5.86 6.37
N ARG A 154 -3.33 -5.13 7.47
CA ARG A 154 -4.38 -5.35 8.45
C ARG A 154 -5.07 -4.04 8.78
N ILE A 155 -6.40 -4.08 8.78
CA ILE A 155 -7.25 -2.99 9.27
C ILE A 155 -8.03 -3.54 10.45
N GLU A 156 -7.83 -2.94 11.62
CA GLU A 156 -8.59 -3.28 12.83
C GLU A 156 -9.41 -2.10 13.26
N THR A 157 -10.63 -2.39 13.68
CA THR A 157 -11.44 -1.41 14.40
C THR A 157 -11.15 -1.53 15.90
N ALA A 158 -11.25 -0.42 16.64
CA ALA A 158 -11.07 -0.44 18.10
C ALA A 158 -12.25 -1.12 18.84
N ARG A 159 -13.02 -1.98 18.17
CA ARG A 159 -14.20 -2.65 18.71
C ARG A 159 -13.80 -3.92 19.42
N ASP A 160 -14.18 -3.99 20.67
CA ASP A 160 -13.91 -5.11 21.57
C ASP A 160 -15.03 -6.16 21.50
N THR A 161 -15.32 -6.61 20.28
CA THR A 161 -16.40 -7.57 20.01
C THR A 161 -15.79 -8.86 19.49
N ILE A 162 -16.22 -9.98 20.03
CA ILE A 162 -15.81 -11.31 19.55
C ILE A 162 -16.45 -11.55 18.18
N PRO A 163 -15.67 -11.95 17.18
CA PRO A 163 -16.22 -12.25 15.87
C PRO A 163 -17.23 -13.42 15.92
N GLY A 164 -18.45 -13.16 15.42
CA GLY A 164 -19.47 -14.18 15.20
C GLY A 164 -19.41 -14.81 13.81
N ALA A 165 -18.66 -14.19 12.87
CA ALA A 165 -18.45 -14.71 11.53
C ALA A 165 -17.17 -14.15 10.89
N PHE A 166 -16.70 -14.87 9.88
CA PHE A 166 -15.62 -14.44 9.00
C PHE A 166 -16.03 -14.63 7.54
N THR A 167 -15.75 -13.64 6.70
CA THR A 167 -15.71 -13.86 5.26
C THR A 167 -14.28 -14.09 4.83
N VAL A 168 -14.09 -15.12 4.03
CA VAL A 168 -12.79 -15.46 3.45
C VAL A 168 -12.96 -15.42 1.94
N THR A 169 -12.24 -14.53 1.30
CA THR A 169 -12.20 -14.41 -0.15
C THR A 169 -10.79 -14.70 -0.62
N TRP A 170 -10.65 -15.44 -1.70
CA TRP A 170 -9.45 -15.43 -2.49
C TRP A 170 -9.81 -15.20 -3.97
N ILE A 171 -8.93 -14.50 -4.66
CA ILE A 171 -9.07 -14.22 -6.09
C ILE A 171 -7.70 -14.19 -6.74
N ASP A 172 -7.56 -14.90 -7.84
CA ASP A 172 -6.38 -14.87 -8.71
C ASP A 172 -6.57 -13.80 -9.78
N VAL A 173 -5.61 -12.89 -9.88
CA VAL A 173 -5.63 -11.75 -10.79
C VAL A 173 -4.26 -11.61 -11.43
N ASP A 174 -4.21 -11.28 -12.71
CA ASP A 174 -2.94 -11.01 -13.35
C ASP A 174 -2.27 -9.74 -12.78
N PRO A 175 -0.93 -9.69 -12.74
CA PRO A 175 -0.21 -8.56 -12.15
C PRO A 175 -0.61 -7.19 -12.72
N GLU A 176 -0.98 -7.13 -13.98
CA GLU A 176 -1.42 -5.90 -14.66
C GLU A 176 -2.77 -5.37 -14.16
N HIS A 177 -3.60 -6.22 -13.53
CA HIS A 177 -4.91 -5.88 -12.98
C HIS A 177 -4.93 -5.85 -11.43
N GLN A 178 -3.78 -5.95 -10.81
CA GLN A 178 -3.69 -5.92 -9.33
C GLN A 178 -4.19 -4.58 -8.74
N MET A 179 -3.95 -3.48 -9.43
CA MET A 179 -4.37 -2.16 -8.95
C MET A 179 -5.88 -1.96 -8.98
N GLU A 180 -6.56 -2.50 -9.99
CA GLU A 180 -8.03 -2.50 -10.10
C GLU A 180 -8.65 -3.32 -8.95
N LEU A 181 -8.07 -4.49 -8.65
CA LEU A 181 -8.52 -5.30 -7.50
C LEU A 181 -8.29 -4.57 -6.17
N ILE A 182 -7.12 -3.97 -5.96
CA ILE A 182 -6.79 -3.21 -4.76
C ILE A 182 -7.75 -2.03 -4.59
N GLY A 183 -8.04 -1.30 -5.66
CA GLY A 183 -9.02 -0.22 -5.66
C GLY A 183 -10.40 -0.70 -5.21
N ALA A 184 -10.91 -1.76 -5.83
CA ALA A 184 -12.21 -2.35 -5.49
C ALA A 184 -12.26 -2.87 -4.03
N ALA A 185 -11.18 -3.50 -3.55
CA ALA A 185 -11.08 -3.96 -2.16
C ALA A 185 -11.04 -2.78 -1.17
N THR A 186 -10.34 -1.70 -1.54
CA THR A 186 -10.28 -0.48 -0.73
C THR A 186 -11.67 0.16 -0.60
N ASP A 187 -12.42 0.28 -1.69
CA ASP A 187 -13.78 0.84 -1.67
C ASP A 187 -14.70 0.03 -0.75
N ILE A 188 -14.60 -1.31 -0.79
CA ILE A 188 -15.36 -2.18 0.11
C ILE A 188 -15.01 -1.86 1.58
N VAL A 189 -13.74 -1.78 1.92
CA VAL A 189 -13.31 -1.50 3.30
C VAL A 189 -13.77 -0.11 3.73
N MET A 190 -13.61 0.91 2.89
CA MET A 190 -14.04 2.27 3.20
C MET A 190 -15.56 2.35 3.47
N GLU A 191 -16.37 1.63 2.69
CA GLU A 191 -17.80 1.51 2.95
C GLU A 191 -18.08 0.87 4.31
N GLN A 192 -17.28 -0.14 4.70
CA GLN A 192 -17.49 -0.90 5.94
C GLN A 192 -16.93 -0.22 7.21
N LEU A 193 -16.01 0.73 7.11
CA LEU A 193 -15.45 1.40 8.30
C LEU A 193 -16.52 2.07 9.19
N GLY A 194 -17.59 2.57 8.59
CA GLY A 194 -18.75 3.12 9.31
C GLY A 194 -19.71 2.08 9.87
N ASN A 195 -19.60 0.83 9.47
CA ASN A 195 -20.48 -0.26 9.88
C ASN A 195 -20.06 -0.80 11.25
N HIS A 196 -20.97 -0.72 12.25
CA HIS A 196 -20.69 -1.18 13.61
C HIS A 196 -20.43 -2.69 13.73
N HIS A 197 -20.83 -3.45 12.73
CA HIS A 197 -20.68 -4.90 12.68
C HIS A 197 -19.40 -5.35 12.00
N TYR A 198 -18.69 -4.44 11.35
CA TYR A 198 -17.36 -4.70 10.77
C TYR A 198 -16.30 -4.61 11.87
N LEU A 199 -15.52 -5.67 12.06
CA LEU A 199 -14.52 -5.76 13.13
C LEU A 199 -13.08 -5.59 12.64
N GLY A 200 -12.84 -5.89 11.37
CA GLY A 200 -11.54 -5.71 10.75
C GLY A 200 -11.31 -6.63 9.57
N THR A 201 -10.29 -6.32 8.79
CA THR A 201 -9.90 -7.09 7.60
C THR A 201 -8.39 -7.27 7.56
N CYS A 202 -7.95 -8.46 7.19
CA CYS A 202 -6.58 -8.73 6.78
C CYS A 202 -6.57 -8.97 5.26
N PHE A 203 -5.66 -8.32 4.57
CA PHE A 203 -5.37 -8.55 3.16
C PHE A 203 -4.01 -9.22 3.03
N ALA A 204 -3.90 -10.17 2.14
CA ALA A 204 -2.62 -10.74 1.75
C ALA A 204 -2.59 -10.98 0.24
N THR A 205 -1.51 -10.58 -0.40
CA THR A 205 -1.23 -10.87 -1.80
C THR A 205 0.00 -11.74 -1.88
N VAL A 206 -0.11 -12.87 -2.53
CA VAL A 206 0.98 -13.82 -2.74
C VAL A 206 0.97 -14.23 -4.22
N GLY A 207 1.95 -13.77 -4.97
CA GLY A 207 1.96 -13.92 -6.42
C GLY A 207 0.70 -13.33 -7.05
N ARG A 208 -0.04 -14.12 -7.81
CA ARG A 208 -1.32 -13.73 -8.43
C ARG A 208 -2.51 -13.79 -7.47
N ARG A 209 -2.35 -14.47 -6.32
CA ARG A 209 -3.44 -14.75 -5.40
C ARG A 209 -3.58 -13.69 -4.33
N ASN A 210 -4.78 -13.18 -4.22
CA ASN A 210 -5.16 -12.18 -3.24
C ASN A 210 -6.16 -12.80 -2.26
N TYR A 211 -5.93 -12.60 -0.97
CA TYR A 211 -6.78 -13.07 0.10
C TYR A 211 -7.35 -11.90 0.89
N THR A 212 -8.60 -12.02 1.30
CA THR A 212 -9.16 -11.19 2.36
C THR A 212 -9.77 -12.07 3.43
N PHE A 213 -9.47 -11.73 4.69
CA PHE A 213 -10.09 -12.31 5.87
C PHE A 213 -10.77 -11.18 6.63
N THR A 214 -12.09 -11.13 6.59
CA THR A 214 -12.84 -10.06 7.24
C THR A 214 -13.64 -10.63 8.41
N ALA A 215 -13.50 -10.02 9.58
CA ALA A 215 -14.20 -10.37 10.79
C ALA A 215 -15.48 -9.52 10.95
N TRP A 216 -16.56 -10.17 11.33
CA TRP A 216 -17.90 -9.60 11.51
C TRP A 216 -18.48 -9.99 12.87
N SER A 217 -19.34 -9.14 13.42
CA SER A 217 -20.00 -9.44 14.70
C SER A 217 -21.01 -10.59 14.58
N SER A 218 -21.54 -10.86 13.38
CA SER A 218 -22.48 -11.97 13.13
C SER A 218 -22.49 -12.41 11.67
N PRO A 219 -23.02 -13.61 11.35
CA PRO A 219 -23.22 -14.07 9.98
C PRO A 219 -24.17 -13.17 9.16
N GLU A 220 -25.21 -12.65 9.78
CA GLU A 220 -26.20 -11.76 9.14
C GLU A 220 -25.54 -10.46 8.70
N ALA A 221 -24.70 -9.88 9.56
CA ALA A 221 -23.92 -8.68 9.24
C ALA A 221 -22.98 -8.91 8.06
N ALA A 222 -22.31 -10.05 8.01
CA ALA A 222 -21.49 -10.42 6.87
C ALA A 222 -22.30 -10.55 5.57
N GLN A 223 -23.48 -11.18 5.64
CA GLN A 223 -24.38 -11.32 4.48
C GLN A 223 -24.92 -9.97 4.00
N GLU A 224 -25.19 -9.04 4.91
CA GLU A 224 -25.63 -7.69 4.55
C GLU A 224 -24.49 -6.93 3.83
N ALA A 225 -23.29 -6.99 4.36
CA ALA A 225 -22.11 -6.36 3.76
C ALA A 225 -21.81 -6.87 2.34
N LEU A 226 -22.02 -8.17 2.06
CA LEU A 226 -21.89 -8.76 0.72
C LEU A 226 -22.91 -8.20 -0.29
N ARG A 227 -23.97 -7.53 0.17
CA ARG A 227 -24.96 -6.84 -0.66
C ARG A 227 -24.70 -5.34 -0.77
N GLY A 228 -23.67 -4.82 -0.10
CA GLY A 228 -23.26 -3.42 -0.14
C GLY A 228 -22.93 -2.93 -1.54
N HIS A 229 -22.94 -1.61 -1.69
CA HIS A 229 -22.74 -0.97 -3.00
C HIS A 229 -21.34 -1.26 -3.55
N ALA A 230 -20.31 -1.08 -2.75
CA ALA A 230 -18.92 -1.31 -3.16
C ALA A 230 -18.67 -2.78 -3.48
N HIS A 231 -19.17 -3.73 -2.67
CA HIS A 231 -19.06 -5.16 -2.96
C HIS A 231 -19.78 -5.54 -4.27
N THR A 232 -20.97 -4.99 -4.50
CA THR A 232 -21.71 -5.22 -5.76
C THR A 232 -20.95 -4.66 -6.96
N ALA A 233 -20.29 -3.50 -6.82
CA ALA A 233 -19.46 -2.92 -7.87
C ALA A 233 -18.22 -3.78 -8.15
N ALA A 234 -17.55 -4.26 -7.12
CA ALA A 234 -16.41 -5.17 -7.25
C ALA A 234 -16.77 -6.49 -7.96
N MET A 235 -17.93 -7.07 -7.61
CA MET A 235 -18.44 -8.27 -8.30
C MET A 235 -18.74 -8.02 -9.79
N LYS A 236 -19.29 -6.85 -10.12
CA LYS A 236 -19.50 -6.46 -11.53
C LYS A 236 -18.19 -6.29 -12.29
N LEU A 237 -17.19 -5.66 -11.65
CA LEU A 237 -15.86 -5.50 -12.22
C LEU A 237 -15.25 -6.88 -12.55
N ALA A 238 -15.28 -7.81 -11.61
CA ALA A 238 -14.79 -9.17 -11.81
C ALA A 238 -15.55 -9.90 -12.94
N GLN A 239 -16.88 -9.81 -12.96
CA GLN A 239 -17.72 -10.49 -13.95
C GLN A 239 -17.62 -9.90 -15.35
N SER A 240 -17.24 -8.64 -15.49
CA SER A 240 -17.09 -7.95 -16.78
C SER A 240 -15.70 -8.13 -17.42
N GLY A 241 -14.80 -8.90 -16.81
CA GLY A 241 -13.42 -9.05 -17.26
C GLY A 241 -12.51 -7.90 -16.86
N GLY A 242 -12.97 -6.96 -16.01
CA GLY A 242 -12.16 -5.83 -15.56
C GLY A 242 -11.04 -6.20 -14.60
N LEU A 243 -10.91 -7.48 -14.23
CA LEU A 243 -9.78 -8.04 -13.47
C LEU A 243 -8.97 -9.04 -14.31
N GLY A 244 -9.15 -9.05 -15.64
CA GLY A 244 -8.52 -9.97 -16.57
C GLY A 244 -9.41 -11.16 -16.92
N ASP A 245 -9.17 -11.74 -18.10
CA ASP A 245 -9.99 -12.84 -18.63
C ASP A 245 -9.85 -14.13 -17.81
N ASP A 246 -8.70 -14.32 -17.15
CA ASP A 246 -8.38 -15.48 -16.32
C ASP A 246 -8.68 -15.25 -14.83
N ALA A 247 -9.23 -14.10 -14.45
CA ALA A 247 -9.54 -13.79 -13.06
C ALA A 247 -10.63 -14.73 -12.53
N HIS A 248 -10.34 -15.38 -11.41
CA HIS A 248 -11.31 -16.27 -10.77
C HIS A 248 -11.07 -16.30 -9.27
N GLY A 249 -12.12 -16.58 -8.51
CA GLY A 249 -12.03 -16.57 -7.06
C GLY A 249 -13.24 -17.13 -6.35
N VAL A 250 -13.15 -17.19 -5.05
CA VAL A 250 -14.21 -17.68 -4.16
C VAL A 250 -14.35 -16.74 -2.98
N THR A 251 -15.58 -16.42 -2.62
CA THR A 251 -15.93 -15.84 -1.33
C THR A 251 -16.71 -16.85 -0.52
N SER A 252 -16.32 -17.08 0.71
CA SER A 252 -16.98 -18.00 1.63
C SER A 252 -17.28 -17.33 2.97
N LEU A 253 -18.42 -17.67 3.57
CA LEU A 253 -18.83 -17.22 4.89
C LEU A 253 -18.61 -18.37 5.90
N TRP A 254 -17.88 -18.07 6.96
CA TRP A 254 -17.56 -19.00 8.02
C TRP A 254 -18.12 -18.49 9.35
N ALA A 255 -18.92 -19.30 10.02
CA ALA A 255 -19.32 -19.06 11.39
C ALA A 255 -18.53 -19.99 12.32
N PRO A 256 -17.94 -19.47 13.42
CA PRO A 256 -17.24 -20.33 14.36
C PRO A 256 -18.19 -21.37 14.94
N GLN A 257 -17.84 -22.63 14.86
CA GLN A 257 -18.54 -23.73 15.56
C GLN A 257 -17.96 -23.94 16.96
N TYR A 258 -16.71 -23.53 17.15
CA TYR A 258 -15.99 -23.68 18.39
C TYR A 258 -14.95 -22.57 18.55
N LEU A 259 -14.92 -21.96 19.73
CA LEU A 259 -13.87 -21.04 20.16
C LEU A 259 -13.16 -21.62 21.36
N ASN A 260 -11.85 -21.75 21.29
CA ASN A 260 -11.04 -22.32 22.39
C ASN A 260 -10.81 -21.30 23.53
N GLY A 261 -10.96 -20.04 23.26
CA GLY A 261 -10.82 -18.94 24.21
C GLY A 261 -10.42 -17.64 23.54
N VAL A 262 -10.49 -16.57 24.30
CA VAL A 262 -10.02 -15.24 23.89
C VAL A 262 -8.83 -14.86 24.75
N PHE A 263 -7.71 -14.52 24.13
CA PHE A 263 -6.48 -14.16 24.83
C PHE A 263 -6.23 -12.67 24.68
N ARG A 264 -5.99 -11.99 25.81
CA ARG A 264 -5.55 -10.58 25.85
C ARG A 264 -4.22 -10.50 26.58
N ALA A 265 -3.32 -9.67 26.08
CA ALA A 265 -2.09 -9.36 26.77
C ALA A 265 -2.43 -8.70 28.14
N GLY A 266 -1.87 -9.23 29.22
CA GLY A 266 -2.10 -8.74 30.58
C GLY A 266 -3.42 -9.20 31.24
N SER A 267 -4.22 -10.05 30.59
CA SER A 267 -5.37 -10.69 31.25
C SER A 267 -4.92 -11.98 31.94
N GLU A 268 -5.32 -12.16 33.21
CA GLU A 268 -5.05 -13.40 33.98
C GLU A 268 -5.98 -14.54 33.58
N ARG A 269 -6.93 -14.31 32.68
CA ARG A 269 -7.96 -15.29 32.30
C ARG A 269 -8.15 -15.39 30.80
N SER A 270 -8.09 -16.62 30.28
CA SER A 270 -8.79 -16.96 29.06
C SER A 270 -10.28 -17.04 29.38
N HIS A 271 -11.12 -16.29 28.68
CA HIS A 271 -12.56 -16.43 28.83
C HIS A 271 -13.01 -17.73 28.20
N ALA A 272 -13.61 -18.62 28.99
CA ALA A 272 -14.29 -19.79 28.45
C ALA A 272 -15.55 -19.34 27.68
N LEU A 273 -15.93 -20.08 26.65
CA LEU A 273 -17.12 -19.80 25.84
C LEU A 273 -18.41 -19.63 26.64
N SER A 274 -18.53 -20.34 27.76
CA SER A 274 -19.64 -20.21 28.70
C SER A 274 -19.76 -18.82 29.31
N GLU A 275 -18.67 -18.06 29.42
CA GLU A 275 -18.65 -16.69 29.93
C GLU A 275 -19.01 -15.66 28.84
N LEU A 276 -18.96 -16.06 27.58
CA LEU A 276 -19.25 -15.23 26.41
C LEU A 276 -20.70 -15.32 25.93
N GLY A 277 -21.55 -16.05 26.68
CA GLY A 277 -23.00 -16.13 26.44
C GLY A 277 -23.40 -16.93 25.20
N GLY A 278 -22.50 -17.70 24.60
CA GLY A 278 -22.77 -18.55 23.44
C GLY A 278 -23.00 -20.00 23.83
N GLN A 279 -24.10 -20.61 23.42
CA GLN A 279 -24.26 -22.07 23.39
C GLN A 279 -23.52 -22.59 22.14
N TRP A 280 -22.28 -22.99 22.32
CA TRP A 280 -21.41 -23.46 21.24
C TRP A 280 -21.06 -24.96 21.48
N LEU A 281 -22.04 -25.80 21.40
CA LEU A 281 -21.86 -27.23 21.29
C LEU A 281 -22.75 -27.77 20.17
#